data_f37197370a6bed448c95470d6d5ec05c
#
_entry.id   f37197370a6bed448c95470d6d5ec05c
#
_cell.length_a   1.000
_cell.length_b   1.000
_cell.length_c   1.000
_cell.angle_alpha   90.00
_cell.angle_beta   90.00
_cell.angle_gamma   90.00
#
_symmetry.space_group_name_H-M   'P 1'
#
loop_
_entity.id
_entity.type
_entity.pdbx_description
1 polymer ?
#
loop_
_entity_poly.entity_id
_entity_poly.type
_entity_poly.pdbx_seq_one_letter_code
_entity_poly.pdbx_strand_id
1 'polypeptide(L)'
;PGTPPVVLDRGYDLKEAAKMTVTAVGSDNGILCDGDNLLLYPQEEEEKFFQALKDEGVVLFEEKGDVEKFGAVLFHDGHPVPELVGKDAPVIAKAAGFDIPKGTKVMGLKIDAVGKANVLNKEIMGPIVVLKGYESFEEAVAMAIQNMEEAGGIGHTAGIFSNDRKHIEYYGERIPVARVL
;
A
#
# COMPACT_ATOMS: atom_id res chain seq x y z
N PRO A 1 5.64 4.47 14.01
CA PRO A 1 5.66 4.18 12.57
C PRO A 1 4.24 4.01 12.06
N GLY A 2 3.98 4.62 10.89
CA GLY A 2 2.70 4.54 10.21
C GLY A 2 2.78 3.56 9.05
N THR A 3 2.08 2.43 9.16
CA THR A 3 1.88 1.49 8.06
C THR A 3 0.39 1.20 7.89
N PRO A 4 -0.43 2.24 7.56
CA PRO A 4 -1.87 2.07 7.47
C PRO A 4 -2.25 1.03 6.44
N PRO A 5 -2.91 -0.08 6.84
CA PRO A 5 -3.53 -0.98 5.89
C PRO A 5 -4.88 -0.41 5.46
N VAL A 6 -5.18 -0.54 4.18
CA VAL A 6 -6.47 -0.17 3.58
C VAL A 6 -7.07 -1.40 2.93
N VAL A 7 -8.32 -1.68 3.23
CA VAL A 7 -9.07 -2.77 2.59
C VAL A 7 -9.99 -2.19 1.53
N LEU A 8 -9.80 -2.59 0.28
CA LEU A 8 -10.74 -2.35 -0.81
C LEU A 8 -11.72 -3.51 -0.85
N ASP A 9 -12.97 -3.24 -0.49
CA ASP A 9 -14.02 -4.25 -0.45
C ASP A 9 -14.68 -4.44 -1.82
N ARG A 10 -15.22 -5.64 -2.05
CA ARG A 10 -15.99 -5.97 -3.25
C ARG A 10 -17.16 -5.03 -3.48
N GLY A 11 -17.35 -4.63 -4.74
CA GLY A 11 -18.46 -3.76 -5.11
C GLY A 11 -18.26 -2.27 -4.81
N TYR A 12 -17.10 -1.88 -4.30
CA TYR A 12 -16.71 -0.46 -4.27
C TYR A 12 -16.25 -0.02 -5.67
N ASP A 13 -16.34 1.27 -5.97
CA ASP A 13 -15.88 1.81 -7.25
C ASP A 13 -14.36 1.78 -7.33
N LEU A 14 -13.82 0.92 -8.21
CA LEU A 14 -12.38 0.70 -8.36
C LEU A 14 -11.64 1.96 -8.85
N LYS A 15 -12.31 2.81 -9.66
CA LYS A 15 -11.69 4.06 -10.14
C LYS A 15 -11.62 5.10 -9.04
N GLU A 16 -12.67 5.20 -8.24
CA GLU A 16 -12.68 6.06 -7.07
C GLU A 16 -11.62 5.63 -6.06
N ALA A 17 -11.54 4.32 -5.75
CA ALA A 17 -10.51 3.77 -4.88
C ALA A 17 -9.10 4.07 -5.39
N ALA A 18 -8.83 3.85 -6.68
CA ALA A 18 -7.54 4.15 -7.29
C ALA A 18 -7.17 5.64 -7.17
N LYS A 19 -8.12 6.54 -7.48
CA LYS A 19 -7.93 7.98 -7.37
C LYS A 19 -7.65 8.42 -5.94
N MET A 20 -8.40 7.90 -4.97
CA MET A 20 -8.21 8.23 -3.55
C MET A 20 -6.86 7.72 -3.04
N THR A 21 -6.48 6.48 -3.38
CA THR A 21 -5.16 5.89 -3.05
C THR A 21 -4.02 6.74 -3.63
N VAL A 22 -4.09 7.12 -4.93
CA VAL A 22 -3.05 7.96 -5.55
C VAL A 22 -2.97 9.32 -4.88
N THR A 23 -4.10 9.89 -4.47
CA THR A 23 -4.13 11.16 -3.74
C THR A 23 -3.50 11.03 -2.37
N ALA A 24 -3.84 10.01 -1.60
CA ALA A 24 -3.32 9.77 -0.26
C ALA A 24 -1.80 9.50 -0.28
N VAL A 25 -1.37 8.55 -1.11
CA VAL A 25 0.05 8.15 -1.23
C VAL A 25 0.92 9.22 -1.89
N GLY A 26 0.36 9.94 -2.88
CA GLY A 26 1.08 11.00 -3.59
C GLY A 26 1.20 12.31 -2.80
N SER A 27 0.43 12.46 -1.73
CA SER A 27 0.50 13.64 -0.87
C SER A 27 1.84 13.72 -0.17
N ASP A 28 2.50 14.89 -0.30
CA ASP A 28 3.80 15.16 0.31
C ASP A 28 4.85 14.04 0.07
N ASN A 29 4.84 13.49 -1.17
CA ASN A 29 5.71 12.38 -1.58
C ASN A 29 5.66 11.16 -0.64
N GLY A 30 4.51 10.85 -0.08
CA GLY A 30 4.29 9.67 0.76
C GLY A 30 4.97 9.71 2.13
N ILE A 31 5.32 10.90 2.63
CA ILE A 31 5.88 11.07 3.99
C ILE A 31 4.80 11.01 5.05
N LEU A 32 3.54 11.33 4.70
CA LEU A 32 2.46 11.36 5.65
C LEU A 32 2.22 9.98 6.27
N CYS A 33 2.26 9.92 7.59
CA CYS A 33 2.16 8.68 8.36
C CYS A 33 0.77 8.01 8.31
N ASP A 34 -0.23 8.69 7.77
CA ASP A 34 -1.59 8.20 7.55
C ASP A 34 -1.93 7.92 6.07
N GLY A 35 -0.95 8.00 5.17
CA GLY A 35 -1.09 7.60 3.77
C GLY A 35 -1.27 6.08 3.61
N ASP A 36 -1.97 5.68 2.54
CA ASP A 36 -2.29 4.27 2.23
C ASP A 36 -1.01 3.47 1.93
N ASN A 37 -0.40 2.87 2.95
CA ASN A 37 0.88 2.16 2.78
C ASN A 37 0.69 0.75 2.20
N LEU A 38 -0.27 0.00 2.72
CA LEU A 38 -0.65 -1.33 2.23
C LEU A 38 -2.11 -1.31 1.78
N LEU A 39 -2.37 -1.64 0.52
CA LEU A 39 -3.72 -1.78 0.00
C LEU A 39 -4.02 -3.26 -0.31
N LEU A 40 -5.05 -3.78 0.35
CA LEU A 40 -5.56 -5.13 0.20
C LEU A 40 -6.78 -5.08 -0.74
N TYR A 41 -6.74 -5.82 -1.85
CA TYR A 41 -7.78 -5.79 -2.89
C TYR A 41 -8.32 -7.20 -3.20
N PRO A 42 -9.58 -7.34 -3.68
CA PRO A 42 -10.12 -8.63 -4.09
C PRO A 42 -9.31 -9.23 -5.23
N GLN A 43 -8.77 -10.44 -5.06
CA GLN A 43 -7.88 -11.08 -6.04
C GLN A 43 -8.51 -11.19 -7.43
N GLU A 44 -9.81 -11.45 -7.52
CA GLU A 44 -10.55 -11.57 -8.77
C GLU A 44 -10.75 -10.23 -9.50
N GLU A 45 -10.55 -9.10 -8.83
CA GLU A 45 -10.66 -7.77 -9.42
C GLU A 45 -9.29 -7.16 -9.79
N GLU A 46 -8.20 -7.91 -9.60
CA GLU A 46 -6.82 -7.44 -9.81
C GLU A 46 -6.63 -6.71 -11.13
N GLU A 47 -6.97 -7.34 -12.24
CA GLU A 47 -6.76 -6.74 -13.58
C GLU A 47 -7.47 -5.39 -13.73
N LYS A 48 -8.72 -5.31 -13.26
CA LYS A 48 -9.54 -4.09 -13.36
C LYS A 48 -9.00 -2.99 -12.43
N PHE A 49 -8.62 -3.37 -11.22
CA PHE A 49 -8.09 -2.42 -10.25
C PHE A 49 -6.71 -1.90 -10.68
N PHE A 50 -5.85 -2.78 -11.18
CA PHE A 50 -4.54 -2.38 -11.70
C PHE A 50 -4.67 -1.48 -12.93
N GLN A 51 -5.67 -1.73 -13.79
CA GLN A 51 -5.95 -0.80 -14.89
C GLN A 51 -6.42 0.57 -14.36
N ALA A 52 -7.28 0.61 -13.35
CA ALA A 52 -7.69 1.88 -12.72
C ALA A 52 -6.52 2.63 -12.10
N LEU A 53 -5.57 1.96 -11.45
CA LEU A 53 -4.34 2.57 -10.95
C LEU A 53 -3.46 3.12 -12.08
N LYS A 54 -3.32 2.38 -13.19
CA LYS A 54 -2.56 2.82 -14.38
C LYS A 54 -3.21 4.06 -15.03
N ASP A 55 -4.54 4.11 -15.08
CA ASP A 55 -5.29 5.25 -15.58
C ASP A 55 -5.07 6.53 -14.74
N GLU A 56 -4.82 6.36 -13.43
CA GLU A 56 -4.41 7.46 -12.52
C GLU A 56 -2.90 7.75 -12.55
N GLY A 57 -2.15 7.12 -13.46
CA GLY A 57 -0.71 7.36 -13.68
C GLY A 57 0.22 6.62 -12.75
N VAL A 58 -0.25 5.58 -12.06
CA VAL A 58 0.61 4.70 -11.25
C VAL A 58 1.46 3.81 -12.15
N VAL A 59 2.74 3.72 -11.86
CA VAL A 59 3.63 2.70 -12.45
C VAL A 59 3.65 1.49 -11.54
N LEU A 60 3.19 0.35 -12.07
CA LEU A 60 3.10 -0.90 -11.32
C LEU A 60 4.31 -1.80 -11.56
N PHE A 61 4.80 -2.41 -10.48
CA PHE A 61 5.81 -3.46 -10.49
C PHE A 61 5.17 -4.73 -9.91
N GLU A 62 4.99 -5.74 -10.76
CA GLU A 62 4.24 -6.96 -10.46
C GLU A 62 5.18 -8.17 -10.33
N GLU A 63 6.36 -8.11 -11.00
CA GLU A 63 7.34 -9.18 -10.97
C GLU A 63 8.11 -9.20 -9.64
N LYS A 64 8.11 -10.34 -8.96
CA LYS A 64 8.73 -10.53 -7.65
C LYS A 64 10.17 -10.03 -7.60
N GLY A 65 10.98 -10.39 -8.62
CA GLY A 65 12.39 -9.98 -8.67
C GLY A 65 12.59 -8.47 -8.79
N ASP A 66 11.64 -7.76 -9.41
CA ASP A 66 11.68 -6.30 -9.51
C ASP A 66 11.24 -5.65 -8.20
N VAL A 67 10.21 -6.19 -7.56
CA VAL A 67 9.74 -5.73 -6.24
C VAL A 67 10.82 -5.92 -5.16
N GLU A 68 11.56 -7.03 -5.19
CA GLU A 68 12.67 -7.28 -4.26
C GLU A 68 13.80 -6.24 -4.37
N LYS A 69 14.06 -5.70 -5.56
CA LYS A 69 15.06 -4.62 -5.76
C LYS A 69 14.65 -3.35 -5.00
N PHE A 70 13.35 -3.02 -4.94
CA PHE A 70 12.88 -1.89 -4.14
C PHE A 70 13.11 -2.14 -2.65
N GLY A 71 12.82 -3.33 -2.14
CA GLY A 71 13.12 -3.67 -0.76
C GLY A 71 14.60 -3.49 -0.40
N ALA A 72 15.48 -3.92 -1.31
CA ALA A 72 16.93 -3.83 -1.11
C ALA A 72 17.49 -2.39 -1.09
N VAL A 73 16.87 -1.46 -1.82
CA VAL A 73 17.34 -0.06 -1.86
C VAL A 73 16.64 0.85 -0.86
N LEU A 74 15.37 0.56 -0.53
CA LEU A 74 14.59 1.37 0.39
C LEU A 74 14.95 1.13 1.86
N PHE A 75 15.47 -0.05 2.18
CA PHE A 75 15.78 -0.44 3.56
C PHE A 75 17.22 -0.94 3.72
N HIS A 76 17.87 -0.50 4.79
CA HIS A 76 19.15 -1.03 5.25
C HIS A 76 19.01 -1.48 6.70
N ASP A 77 19.35 -2.73 7.00
CA ASP A 77 19.16 -3.34 8.32
C ASP A 77 17.73 -3.16 8.88
N GLY A 78 16.74 -3.19 7.98
CA GLY A 78 15.33 -3.03 8.33
C GLY A 78 14.88 -1.60 8.67
N HIS A 79 15.71 -0.59 8.41
CA HIS A 79 15.41 0.83 8.56
C HIS A 79 15.33 1.52 7.19
N PRO A 80 14.43 2.50 6.99
CA PRO A 80 14.38 3.29 5.77
C PRO A 80 15.73 3.96 5.49
N VAL A 81 16.15 3.96 4.22
CA VAL A 81 17.36 4.65 3.75
C VAL A 81 17.08 6.15 3.70
N PRO A 82 17.75 7.00 4.54
CA PRO A 82 17.40 8.41 4.69
C PRO A 82 17.44 9.22 3.39
N GLU A 83 18.35 8.85 2.48
CA GLU A 83 18.55 9.53 1.21
C GLU A 83 17.37 9.37 0.25
N LEU A 84 16.51 8.36 0.47
CA LEU A 84 15.34 8.07 -0.36
C LEU A 84 14.03 8.52 0.29
N VAL A 85 14.02 8.88 1.56
CA VAL A 85 12.84 9.38 2.26
C VAL A 85 12.31 10.66 1.59
N GLY A 86 11.04 10.64 1.20
CA GLY A 86 10.35 11.77 0.58
C GLY A 86 10.84 12.14 -0.82
N LYS A 87 11.62 11.29 -1.47
CA LYS A 87 12.04 11.51 -2.85
C LYS A 87 10.93 11.17 -3.84
N ASP A 88 10.97 11.84 -4.98
CA ASP A 88 10.05 11.58 -6.09
C ASP A 88 10.15 10.13 -6.57
N ALA A 89 9.02 9.58 -7.03
CA ALA A 89 8.95 8.22 -7.54
C ALA A 89 10.03 7.87 -8.59
N PRO A 90 10.35 8.72 -9.59
CA PRO A 90 11.43 8.44 -10.54
C PRO A 90 12.83 8.34 -9.90
N VAL A 91 13.08 9.07 -8.81
CA VAL A 91 14.37 9.02 -8.10
C VAL A 91 14.52 7.67 -7.38
N ILE A 92 13.46 7.24 -6.71
CA ILE A 92 13.43 5.94 -6.01
C ILE A 92 13.52 4.79 -7.03
N ALA A 93 12.75 4.86 -8.12
CA ALA A 93 12.79 3.85 -9.19
C ALA A 93 14.21 3.71 -9.77
N LYS A 94 14.88 4.83 -10.03
CA LYS A 94 16.26 4.82 -10.55
C LYS A 94 17.25 4.19 -9.58
N ALA A 95 17.10 4.42 -8.28
CA ALA A 95 17.92 3.76 -7.26
C ALA A 95 17.72 2.24 -7.29
N ALA A 96 16.50 1.75 -7.58
CA ALA A 96 16.19 0.34 -7.76
C ALA A 96 16.57 -0.22 -9.15
N GLY A 97 17.13 0.61 -10.04
CA GLY A 97 17.58 0.21 -11.38
C GLY A 97 16.51 0.32 -12.47
N PHE A 98 15.46 1.12 -12.25
CA PHE A 98 14.39 1.31 -13.22
C PHE A 98 14.30 2.74 -13.71
N ASP A 99 14.00 2.91 -14.99
CA ASP A 99 13.62 4.19 -15.57
C ASP A 99 12.10 4.24 -15.78
N ILE A 100 11.43 5.22 -15.15
CA ILE A 100 10.00 5.45 -15.26
C ILE A 100 9.73 6.89 -15.75
N PRO A 101 8.51 7.21 -16.24
CA PRO A 101 8.18 8.57 -16.67
C PRO A 101 8.42 9.60 -15.57
N LYS A 102 9.06 10.74 -15.92
CA LYS A 102 9.40 11.80 -14.94
C LYS A 102 8.20 12.40 -14.21
N GLY A 103 7.01 12.29 -14.77
CA GLY A 103 5.76 12.78 -14.18
C GLY A 103 5.06 11.77 -13.26
N THR A 104 5.61 10.58 -13.07
CA THR A 104 5.04 9.55 -12.19
C THR A 104 5.01 10.06 -10.76
N LYS A 105 3.82 10.09 -10.16
CA LYS A 105 3.62 10.53 -8.78
C LYS A 105 3.67 9.38 -7.78
N VAL A 106 3.15 8.21 -8.16
CA VAL A 106 3.02 7.04 -7.29
C VAL A 106 3.47 5.78 -8.01
N MET A 107 4.12 4.90 -7.30
CA MET A 107 4.43 3.53 -7.74
C MET A 107 3.61 2.52 -6.93
N GLY A 108 3.18 1.44 -7.57
CA GLY A 108 2.53 0.30 -6.92
C GLY A 108 3.45 -0.92 -6.95
N LEU A 109 3.67 -1.54 -5.81
CA LEU A 109 4.51 -2.73 -5.66
C LEU A 109 3.65 -3.92 -5.22
N LYS A 110 3.47 -4.91 -6.09
CA LYS A 110 2.72 -6.14 -5.76
C LYS A 110 3.57 -7.09 -4.93
N ILE A 111 3.08 -7.47 -3.76
CA ILE A 111 3.78 -8.39 -2.85
C ILE A 111 3.06 -9.73 -2.70
N ASP A 112 3.82 -10.76 -2.31
CA ASP A 112 3.29 -12.11 -2.08
C ASP A 112 2.78 -12.32 -0.64
N ALA A 113 3.33 -11.61 0.35
CA ALA A 113 3.03 -11.81 1.77
C ALA A 113 3.05 -10.51 2.56
N VAL A 114 2.18 -10.42 3.58
CA VAL A 114 2.11 -9.32 4.55
C VAL A 114 2.99 -9.58 5.77
N GLY A 115 3.12 -8.58 6.64
CA GLY A 115 3.86 -8.68 7.89
C GLY A 115 5.38 -8.72 7.70
N LYS A 116 6.09 -9.32 8.65
CA LYS A 116 7.56 -9.38 8.66
C LYS A 116 8.20 -10.18 7.52
N ALA A 117 7.41 -10.97 6.79
CA ALA A 117 7.89 -11.77 5.66
C ALA A 117 8.41 -10.91 4.50
N ASN A 118 7.98 -9.66 4.40
CA ASN A 118 8.43 -8.73 3.37
C ASN A 118 8.72 -7.35 3.98
N VAL A 119 9.94 -6.85 3.80
CA VAL A 119 10.39 -5.57 4.36
C VAL A 119 9.58 -4.37 3.87
N LEU A 120 8.98 -4.46 2.67
CA LEU A 120 8.10 -3.43 2.10
C LEU A 120 6.79 -3.22 2.88
N ASN A 121 6.46 -4.10 3.81
CA ASN A 121 5.33 -3.89 4.72
C ASN A 121 5.62 -2.88 5.84
N LYS A 122 6.89 -2.49 6.03
CA LYS A 122 7.27 -1.42 6.95
C LYS A 122 6.98 -0.05 6.35
N GLU A 123 7.02 0.97 7.19
CA GLU A 123 6.84 2.37 6.77
C GLU A 123 7.92 2.78 5.75
N ILE A 124 7.49 3.01 4.49
CA ILE A 124 8.40 3.28 3.37
C ILE A 124 8.82 4.75 3.36
N MET A 125 7.93 5.68 3.76
CA MET A 125 8.14 7.14 3.72
C MET A 125 8.48 7.63 2.29
N GLY A 126 7.72 7.15 1.32
CA GLY A 126 7.88 7.46 -0.11
C GLY A 126 6.59 7.24 -0.89
N PRO A 127 6.47 7.74 -2.13
CA PRO A 127 5.24 7.68 -2.94
C PRO A 127 5.03 6.27 -3.53
N ILE A 128 4.84 5.30 -2.65
CA ILE A 128 4.71 3.88 -2.96
C ILE A 128 3.52 3.30 -2.20
N VAL A 129 2.60 2.66 -2.92
CA VAL A 129 1.58 1.80 -2.35
C VAL A 129 1.97 0.33 -2.53
N VAL A 130 1.94 -0.44 -1.46
CA VAL A 130 2.15 -1.88 -1.48
C VAL A 130 0.82 -2.57 -1.71
N LEU A 131 0.75 -3.50 -2.65
CA LEU A 131 -0.48 -4.11 -3.15
C LEU A 131 -0.50 -5.61 -2.87
N LYS A 132 -1.58 -6.11 -2.24
CA LYS A 132 -1.75 -7.55 -1.97
C LYS A 132 -3.20 -7.98 -2.20
N GLY A 133 -3.39 -8.99 -3.04
CA GLY A 133 -4.69 -9.62 -3.26
C GLY A 133 -5.13 -10.50 -2.09
N TYR A 134 -6.45 -10.56 -1.85
CA TYR A 134 -7.09 -11.43 -0.87
C TYR A 134 -8.25 -12.22 -1.51
N GLU A 135 -8.62 -13.36 -0.93
CA GLU A 135 -9.71 -14.22 -1.42
C GLU A 135 -11.04 -13.99 -0.67
N SER A 136 -11.01 -13.66 0.63
CA SER A 136 -12.20 -13.33 1.43
C SER A 136 -12.02 -12.06 2.23
N PHE A 137 -13.12 -11.39 2.58
CA PHE A 137 -13.06 -10.16 3.37
C PHE A 137 -12.44 -10.41 4.76
N GLU A 138 -12.76 -11.54 5.37
CA GLU A 138 -12.18 -11.95 6.65
C GLU A 138 -10.66 -12.16 6.55
N GLU A 139 -10.19 -12.71 5.42
CA GLU A 139 -8.77 -12.82 5.14
C GLU A 139 -8.11 -11.45 5.02
N ALA A 140 -8.74 -10.49 4.31
CA ALA A 140 -8.22 -9.13 4.22
C ALA A 140 -8.07 -8.48 5.59
N VAL A 141 -9.08 -8.63 6.47
CA VAL A 141 -9.02 -8.12 7.83
C VAL A 141 -7.91 -8.79 8.65
N ALA A 142 -7.75 -10.11 8.51
CA ALA A 142 -6.66 -10.84 9.17
C ALA A 142 -5.28 -10.39 8.67
N MET A 143 -5.10 -10.20 7.37
CA MET A 143 -3.87 -9.67 6.77
C MET A 143 -3.56 -8.27 7.26
N ALA A 144 -4.56 -7.38 7.36
CA ALA A 144 -4.40 -6.03 7.88
C ALA A 144 -3.89 -6.04 9.33
N ILE A 145 -4.50 -6.85 10.18
CA ILE A 145 -4.10 -7.02 11.58
C ILE A 145 -2.69 -7.59 11.68
N GLN A 146 -2.41 -8.68 10.95
CA GLN A 146 -1.08 -9.29 10.91
C GLN A 146 0.00 -8.28 10.50
N ASN A 147 -0.27 -7.48 9.46
CA ASN A 147 0.67 -6.46 9.02
C ASN A 147 0.99 -5.46 10.12
N MET A 148 -0.03 -4.99 10.83
CA MET A 148 0.15 -4.03 11.92
C MET A 148 0.92 -4.62 13.10
N GLU A 149 0.67 -5.87 13.46
CA GLU A 149 1.35 -6.57 14.56
C GLU A 149 2.82 -6.85 14.24
N GLU A 150 3.13 -7.23 12.99
CA GLU A 150 4.46 -7.69 12.60
C GLU A 150 5.35 -6.62 11.98
N ALA A 151 4.78 -5.65 11.26
CA ALA A 151 5.52 -4.60 10.56
C ALA A 151 5.42 -3.23 11.24
N GLY A 152 4.41 -3.03 12.09
CA GLY A 152 4.16 -1.81 12.85
C GLY A 152 2.84 -1.15 12.47
N GLY A 153 2.36 -0.22 13.31
CA GLY A 153 1.15 0.57 13.05
C GLY A 153 0.01 0.35 14.04
N ILE A 154 0.14 -0.59 15.02
CA ILE A 154 -0.86 -0.73 16.09
C ILE A 154 -1.10 0.63 16.77
N GLY A 155 -2.37 0.97 16.96
CA GLY A 155 -2.79 2.24 17.57
C GLY A 155 -2.76 3.44 16.64
N HIS A 156 -2.40 3.27 15.35
CA HIS A 156 -2.30 4.38 14.40
C HIS A 156 -3.60 4.57 13.58
N THR A 157 -3.60 4.28 12.31
CA THR A 157 -4.71 4.49 11.36
C THR A 157 -4.88 3.26 10.48
N ALA A 158 -6.09 3.01 10.04
CA ALA A 158 -6.43 2.06 8.98
C ALA A 158 -7.55 2.63 8.11
N GLY A 159 -7.68 2.14 6.87
CA GLY A 159 -8.71 2.58 5.94
C GLY A 159 -9.55 1.43 5.41
N ILE A 160 -10.75 1.76 4.93
CA ILE A 160 -11.60 0.82 4.23
C ILE A 160 -12.42 1.53 3.14
N PHE A 161 -12.34 1.04 1.92
CA PHE A 161 -13.21 1.40 0.81
C PHE A 161 -14.33 0.36 0.74
N SER A 162 -15.48 0.65 1.28
CA SER A 162 -16.62 -0.26 1.30
C SER A 162 -17.96 0.48 1.26
N ASN A 163 -18.94 -0.13 0.58
CA ASN A 163 -20.34 0.27 0.61
C ASN A 163 -21.17 -0.64 1.54
N ASP A 164 -20.57 -1.71 2.08
CA ASP A 164 -21.24 -2.62 2.99
C ASP A 164 -21.01 -2.22 4.45
N ARG A 165 -22.10 -1.72 5.08
CA ARG A 165 -22.04 -1.29 6.47
C ARG A 165 -21.62 -2.40 7.45
N LYS A 166 -21.96 -3.67 7.17
CA LYS A 166 -21.56 -4.79 8.03
C LYS A 166 -20.06 -5.04 7.95
N HIS A 167 -19.47 -4.90 6.75
CA HIS A 167 -18.02 -5.01 6.57
C HIS A 167 -17.30 -3.85 7.24
N ILE A 168 -17.82 -2.62 7.14
CA ILE A 168 -17.26 -1.46 7.85
C ILE A 168 -17.27 -1.67 9.36
N GLU A 169 -18.41 -2.11 9.92
CA GLU A 169 -18.54 -2.41 11.35
C GLU A 169 -17.63 -3.58 11.77
N TYR A 170 -17.59 -4.67 10.99
CA TYR A 170 -16.73 -5.82 11.24
C TYR A 170 -15.24 -5.45 11.27
N TYR A 171 -14.79 -4.62 10.31
CA TYR A 171 -13.43 -4.12 10.25
C TYR A 171 -13.11 -3.22 11.43
N GLY A 172 -13.95 -2.21 11.69
CA GLY A 172 -13.76 -1.22 12.74
C GLY A 172 -13.70 -1.81 14.15
N GLU A 173 -14.45 -2.90 14.41
CA GLU A 173 -14.44 -3.60 15.70
C GLU A 173 -13.16 -4.43 15.95
N ARG A 174 -12.44 -4.80 14.90
CA ARG A 174 -11.32 -5.76 14.98
C ARG A 174 -9.96 -5.14 14.77
N ILE A 175 -9.87 -4.10 13.94
CA ILE A 175 -8.59 -3.50 13.62
C ILE A 175 -8.03 -2.72 14.83
N PRO A 176 -6.79 -2.97 15.29
CA PRO A 176 -6.25 -2.37 16.51
C PRO A 176 -5.68 -0.97 16.26
N VAL A 177 -6.53 -0.01 15.89
CA VAL A 177 -6.15 1.37 15.56
C VAL A 177 -6.93 2.40 16.37
N ALA A 178 -6.40 3.62 16.44
CA ALA A 178 -7.11 4.75 17.02
C ALA A 178 -8.12 5.39 16.05
N ARG A 179 -7.94 5.17 14.74
CA ARG A 179 -8.76 5.81 13.71
C ARG A 179 -8.94 4.88 12.50
N VAL A 180 -10.20 4.73 12.06
CA VAL A 180 -10.58 4.11 10.78
C VAL A 180 -11.12 5.21 9.87
N LEU A 181 -10.68 5.24 8.63
CA LEU A 181 -11.06 6.20 7.59
C LEU A 181 -11.86 5.49 6.48
#